data_b73841eaea0f8141d7d48155c32f13bc
#
_entry.id   b73841eaea0f8141d7d48155c32f13bc
#
_cell.length_a   1.000
_cell.length_b   1.000
_cell.length_c   1.000
_cell.angle_alpha   90.00
_cell.angle_beta   90.00
_cell.angle_gamma   90.00
#
_symmetry.space_group_name_H-M   'P 1'
#
loop_
_entity.id
_entity.type
_entity.pdbx_description
1 polymer ?
#
loop_
_entity_poly.entity_id
_entity_poly.type
_entity_poly.pdbx_seq_one_letter_code
_entity_poly.pdbx_strand_id
1 'polypeptide(L)'
;MSEPRRILIADDEQEICAIVALLLRGEGYDVVTVHDGQSAVERCGEDIDLYILDVNMPRLNGILAADQIRRRFDTPIIFLTAYSGESDKVMGFAAGADDYIVKPFSNTELLLRVKAILRRAAPRTATPAAAHLIPISDLLLDPDKRIVSRDGQTIALTHTEFSILALLATHKKKIYSLDNIYQSIWGDDAVGDGTIMAHIKNLRKKLGDDSRNPIYIKTAWGRGYYID
;
A
#
# COMPACT_ATOMS: atom_id res chain seq x y z
N MET A 1 -20.73 -18.40 -3.23
CA MET A 1 -20.61 -16.97 -2.95
C MET A 1 -19.30 -16.85 -2.18
N SER A 2 -18.35 -16.02 -2.62
CA SER A 2 -17.14 -15.76 -1.83
C SER A 2 -17.53 -15.06 -0.53
N GLU A 3 -16.87 -15.39 0.56
CA GLU A 3 -17.05 -14.68 1.83
C GLU A 3 -16.77 -13.18 1.66
N PRO A 4 -17.54 -12.31 2.34
CA PRO A 4 -17.30 -10.88 2.28
C PRO A 4 -15.89 -10.57 2.85
N ARG A 5 -15.17 -9.69 2.18
CA ARG A 5 -13.86 -9.24 2.67
C ARG A 5 -14.01 -8.50 3.98
N ARG A 6 -13.09 -8.76 4.91
CA ARG A 6 -13.11 -8.19 6.25
C ARG A 6 -12.10 -7.06 6.39
N ILE A 7 -12.59 -5.93 6.90
CA ILE A 7 -11.80 -4.71 7.10
C ILE A 7 -11.77 -4.36 8.60
N LEU A 8 -10.59 -4.16 9.16
CA LEU A 8 -10.45 -3.66 10.53
C LEU A 8 -10.17 -2.15 10.48
N ILE A 9 -10.97 -1.39 11.22
CA ILE A 9 -10.82 0.06 11.40
C ILE A 9 -10.40 0.33 12.84
N ALA A 10 -9.34 1.12 13.03
CA ALA A 10 -8.89 1.61 14.31
C ALA A 10 -8.80 3.14 14.29
N ASP A 11 -9.61 3.80 15.11
CA ASP A 11 -9.64 5.26 15.27
C ASP A 11 -10.22 5.56 16.65
N ASP A 12 -9.63 6.47 17.42
CA ASP A 12 -10.11 6.84 18.74
C ASP A 12 -11.38 7.72 18.68
N GLU A 13 -11.63 8.37 17.54
CA GLU A 13 -12.87 9.07 17.26
C GLU A 13 -13.98 8.07 16.85
N GLN A 14 -14.85 7.73 17.80
CA GLN A 14 -15.93 6.75 17.59
C GLN A 14 -16.86 7.16 16.42
N GLU A 15 -17.08 8.45 16.22
CA GLU A 15 -17.90 8.97 15.12
C GLU A 15 -17.26 8.66 13.76
N ILE A 16 -15.94 8.81 13.62
CA ILE A 16 -15.21 8.46 12.40
C ILE A 16 -15.31 6.96 12.14
N CYS A 17 -15.07 6.11 13.17
CA CYS A 17 -15.28 4.69 13.07
C CYS A 17 -16.68 4.33 12.59
N ALA A 18 -17.71 4.94 13.15
CA ALA A 18 -19.11 4.66 12.80
C ALA A 18 -19.43 5.04 11.36
N ILE A 19 -18.98 6.23 10.90
CA ILE A 19 -19.20 6.71 9.53
C ILE A 19 -18.48 5.79 8.53
N VAL A 20 -17.20 5.51 8.75
CA VAL A 20 -16.41 4.66 7.86
C VAL A 20 -16.97 3.24 7.81
N ALA A 21 -17.35 2.68 8.97
CA ALA A 21 -17.96 1.35 9.03
C ALA A 21 -19.31 1.28 8.29
N LEU A 22 -20.15 2.32 8.41
CA LEU A 22 -21.42 2.38 7.69
C LEU A 22 -21.20 2.39 6.17
N LEU A 23 -20.25 3.22 5.70
CA LEU A 23 -19.93 3.31 4.28
C LEU A 23 -19.41 1.96 3.72
N LEU A 24 -18.48 1.33 4.43
CA LEU A 24 -17.88 0.08 3.97
C LEU A 24 -18.87 -1.10 4.02
N ARG A 25 -19.72 -1.17 5.06
CA ARG A 25 -20.81 -2.17 5.12
C ARG A 25 -21.83 -1.98 4.00
N GLY A 26 -22.11 -0.73 3.60
CA GLY A 26 -22.95 -0.42 2.44
C GLY A 26 -22.39 -0.96 1.11
N GLU A 27 -21.08 -1.14 1.01
CA GLU A 27 -20.38 -1.76 -0.13
C GLU A 27 -20.24 -3.29 0.00
N GLY A 28 -20.77 -3.89 1.06
CA GLY A 28 -20.79 -5.34 1.27
C GLY A 28 -19.54 -5.90 1.99
N TYR A 29 -18.72 -5.06 2.62
CA TYR A 29 -17.60 -5.50 3.45
C TYR A 29 -18.05 -5.89 4.87
N ASP A 30 -17.38 -6.88 5.46
CA ASP A 30 -17.47 -7.14 6.90
C ASP A 30 -16.51 -6.18 7.62
N VAL A 31 -16.99 -5.48 8.67
CA VAL A 31 -16.22 -4.42 9.29
C VAL A 31 -16.14 -4.60 10.80
N VAL A 32 -14.90 -4.69 11.29
CA VAL A 32 -14.53 -4.70 12.70
C VAL A 32 -14.01 -3.32 13.08
N THR A 33 -14.48 -2.75 14.19
CA THR A 33 -14.01 -1.45 14.70
C THR A 33 -13.35 -1.63 16.07
N VAL A 34 -12.24 -0.92 16.26
CA VAL A 34 -11.52 -0.79 17.54
C VAL A 34 -11.12 0.67 17.73
N HIS A 35 -10.76 1.09 18.95
CA HIS A 35 -10.58 2.50 19.28
C HIS A 35 -9.17 2.86 19.75
N ASP A 36 -8.19 2.01 19.47
CA ASP A 36 -6.76 2.24 19.76
C ASP A 36 -5.88 1.21 19.06
N GLY A 37 -4.60 1.54 18.95
CA GLY A 37 -3.63 0.69 18.27
C GLY A 37 -3.32 -0.63 18.96
N GLN A 38 -3.40 -0.69 20.29
CA GLN A 38 -3.19 -1.94 21.00
C GLN A 38 -4.29 -2.96 20.68
N SER A 39 -5.55 -2.52 20.69
CA SER A 39 -6.70 -3.33 20.29
C SER A 39 -6.62 -3.76 18.82
N ALA A 40 -6.07 -2.90 17.93
CA ALA A 40 -5.84 -3.27 16.54
C ALA A 40 -4.83 -4.41 16.39
N VAL A 41 -3.72 -4.37 17.15
CA VAL A 41 -2.72 -5.44 17.17
C VAL A 41 -3.26 -6.74 17.77
N GLU A 42 -4.07 -6.66 18.83
CA GLU A 42 -4.70 -7.83 19.46
C GLU A 42 -5.72 -8.52 18.54
N ARG A 43 -6.39 -7.74 17.67
CA ARG A 43 -7.38 -8.23 16.70
C ARG A 43 -6.80 -8.56 15.34
N CYS A 44 -5.49 -8.36 15.10
CA CYS A 44 -4.90 -8.69 13.82
C CYS A 44 -4.92 -10.20 13.55
N GLY A 45 -5.22 -10.58 12.31
CA GLY A 45 -5.36 -11.98 11.91
C GLY A 45 -5.30 -12.17 10.41
N GLU A 46 -5.19 -13.44 9.98
CA GLU A 46 -5.23 -13.82 8.56
C GLU A 46 -6.60 -13.59 7.91
N ASP A 47 -7.64 -13.44 8.73
CA ASP A 47 -9.01 -13.17 8.31
C ASP A 47 -9.26 -11.69 8.00
N ILE A 48 -8.28 -10.80 8.20
CA ILE A 48 -8.38 -9.38 7.86
C ILE A 48 -7.76 -9.14 6.48
N ASP A 49 -8.56 -8.57 5.56
CA ASP A 49 -8.13 -8.24 4.20
C ASP A 49 -7.54 -6.83 4.06
N LEU A 50 -7.84 -5.93 5.01
CA LEU A 50 -7.38 -4.54 5.01
C LEU A 50 -7.43 -3.96 6.43
N TYR A 51 -6.40 -3.22 6.81
CA TYR A 51 -6.39 -2.37 7.99
C TYR A 51 -6.55 -0.90 7.59
N ILE A 52 -7.43 -0.18 8.29
CA ILE A 52 -7.56 1.28 8.22
C ILE A 52 -7.24 1.80 9.62
N LEU A 53 -6.10 2.49 9.77
CA LEU A 53 -5.58 2.88 11.08
C LEU A 53 -5.44 4.39 11.16
N ASP A 54 -6.01 5.02 12.18
CA ASP A 54 -5.62 6.38 12.52
C ASP A 54 -4.19 6.42 13.06
N VAL A 55 -3.47 7.48 12.72
CA VAL A 55 -2.08 7.64 13.18
C VAL A 55 -2.03 7.98 14.66
N ASN A 56 -2.94 8.83 15.13
CA ASN A 56 -2.94 9.35 16.48
C ASN A 56 -3.96 8.65 17.37
N MET A 57 -3.59 7.52 17.92
CA MET A 57 -4.44 6.78 18.83
C MET A 57 -3.81 6.65 20.23
N PRO A 58 -4.64 6.55 21.27
CA PRO A 58 -4.18 6.27 22.63
C PRO A 58 -3.57 4.87 22.75
N ARG A 59 -2.85 4.62 23.82
CA ARG A 59 -2.16 3.37 24.17
C ARG A 59 -1.04 2.99 23.21
N LEU A 60 -1.34 2.83 21.93
CA LEU A 60 -0.38 2.55 20.87
C LEU A 60 -0.77 3.36 19.65
N ASN A 61 0.12 4.20 19.13
CA ASN A 61 -0.15 4.96 17.91
C ASN A 61 -0.23 4.05 16.68
N GLY A 62 -0.91 4.52 15.61
CA GLY A 62 -1.16 3.71 14.43
C GLY A 62 0.10 3.27 13.69
N ILE A 63 1.17 4.08 13.72
CA ILE A 63 2.45 3.75 13.09
C ILE A 63 3.10 2.55 13.77
N LEU A 64 3.14 2.54 15.09
CA LEU A 64 3.66 1.42 15.87
C LEU A 64 2.76 0.17 15.78
N ALA A 65 1.44 0.37 15.73
CA ALA A 65 0.50 -0.72 15.48
C ALA A 65 0.74 -1.36 14.10
N ALA A 66 0.91 -0.55 13.07
CA ALA A 66 1.23 -1.02 11.72
C ALA A 66 2.55 -1.80 11.66
N ASP A 67 3.61 -1.32 12.32
CA ASP A 67 4.89 -2.04 12.38
C ASP A 67 4.73 -3.42 13.04
N GLN A 68 3.95 -3.51 14.13
CA GLN A 68 3.70 -4.80 14.80
C GLN A 68 2.84 -5.74 13.94
N ILE A 69 1.85 -5.22 13.24
CA ILE A 69 1.01 -6.00 12.30
C ILE A 69 1.88 -6.51 11.14
N ARG A 70 2.73 -5.65 10.55
CA ARG A 70 3.61 -5.99 9.42
C ARG A 70 4.63 -7.08 9.72
N ARG A 71 5.06 -7.23 10.97
CA ARG A 71 5.94 -8.34 11.39
C ARG A 71 5.27 -9.70 11.31
N ARG A 72 3.93 -9.73 11.24
CA ARG A 72 3.13 -10.96 11.28
C ARG A 72 2.35 -11.20 10.00
N PHE A 73 1.90 -10.13 9.31
CA PHE A 73 0.98 -10.20 8.18
C PHE A 73 1.37 -9.19 7.10
N ASP A 74 1.23 -9.60 5.83
CA ASP A 74 1.40 -8.73 4.65
C ASP A 74 0.11 -8.00 4.25
N THR A 75 -0.96 -8.13 5.04
CA THR A 75 -2.26 -7.48 4.79
C THR A 75 -2.10 -5.98 4.57
N PRO A 76 -2.71 -5.38 3.53
CA PRO A 76 -2.56 -3.96 3.24
C PRO A 76 -3.04 -3.06 4.39
N ILE A 77 -2.40 -1.89 4.51
CA ILE A 77 -2.67 -0.88 5.55
C ILE A 77 -2.89 0.48 4.89
N ILE A 78 -4.03 1.12 5.20
CA ILE A 78 -4.31 2.54 4.92
C ILE A 78 -4.18 3.32 6.24
N PHE A 79 -3.47 4.43 6.23
CA PHE A 79 -3.56 5.38 7.35
C PHE A 79 -4.62 6.44 7.10
N LEU A 80 -5.45 6.69 8.12
CA LEU A 80 -6.23 7.92 8.26
C LEU A 80 -5.46 8.89 9.14
N THR A 81 -5.39 10.18 8.80
CA THR A 81 -4.63 11.14 9.59
C THR A 81 -5.08 12.57 9.43
N ALA A 82 -4.95 13.35 10.49
CA ALA A 82 -5.11 14.81 10.44
C ALA A 82 -3.86 15.53 9.87
N TYR A 83 -2.75 14.82 9.71
CA TYR A 83 -1.50 15.42 9.26
C TYR A 83 -1.39 15.44 7.74
N SER A 84 -1.29 16.65 7.18
CA SER A 84 -1.10 16.89 5.74
C SER A 84 0.37 17.16 5.36
N GLY A 85 1.29 17.21 6.33
CA GLY A 85 2.69 17.51 6.11
C GLY A 85 3.45 16.40 5.35
N GLU A 86 4.39 16.77 4.46
CA GLU A 86 5.21 15.81 3.72
C GLU A 86 6.04 14.92 4.64
N SER A 87 6.56 15.46 5.75
CA SER A 87 7.33 14.72 6.76
C SER A 87 6.51 13.60 7.40
N ASP A 88 5.23 13.84 7.68
CA ASP A 88 4.36 12.88 8.36
C ASP A 88 3.95 11.75 7.42
N LYS A 89 3.69 12.09 6.15
CA LYS A 89 3.46 11.09 5.10
C LYS A 89 4.68 10.18 4.91
N VAL A 90 5.89 10.74 4.90
CA VAL A 90 7.13 9.96 4.80
C VAL A 90 7.29 9.00 5.98
N MET A 91 6.93 9.40 7.21
CA MET A 91 6.98 8.52 8.38
C MET A 91 5.94 7.39 8.30
N GLY A 92 4.70 7.69 7.89
CA GLY A 92 3.65 6.69 7.70
C GLY A 92 4.02 5.65 6.64
N PHE A 93 4.55 6.07 5.50
CA PHE A 93 5.03 5.15 4.46
C PHE A 93 6.27 4.36 4.90
N ALA A 94 7.15 4.93 5.73
CA ALA A 94 8.30 4.21 6.29
C ALA A 94 7.87 3.06 7.21
N ALA A 95 6.69 3.16 7.85
CA ALA A 95 6.07 2.11 8.64
C ALA A 95 5.36 1.03 7.80
N GLY A 96 5.43 1.09 6.47
CA GLY A 96 4.89 0.07 5.58
C GLY A 96 3.42 0.26 5.18
N ALA A 97 2.89 1.48 5.23
CA ALA A 97 1.56 1.79 4.70
C ALA A 97 1.50 1.59 3.17
N ASP A 98 0.36 1.11 2.71
CA ASP A 98 0.04 0.98 1.28
C ASP A 98 -0.64 2.21 0.73
N ASP A 99 -1.32 2.98 1.56
CA ASP A 99 -1.93 4.26 1.21
C ASP A 99 -2.15 5.16 2.43
N TYR A 100 -2.55 6.40 2.15
CA TYR A 100 -2.69 7.45 3.14
C TYR A 100 -3.87 8.37 2.79
N ILE A 101 -4.77 8.59 3.73
CA ILE A 101 -5.95 9.46 3.56
C ILE A 101 -5.89 10.56 4.60
N VAL A 102 -5.93 11.81 4.16
CA VAL A 102 -5.88 12.98 5.05
C VAL A 102 -7.29 13.37 5.49
N LYS A 103 -7.51 13.53 6.79
CA LYS A 103 -8.73 14.08 7.35
C LYS A 103 -8.76 15.63 7.18
N PRO A 104 -9.89 16.23 6.73
CA PRO A 104 -11.12 15.58 6.35
C PRO A 104 -11.07 14.98 4.94
N PHE A 105 -11.65 13.82 4.76
CA PHE A 105 -11.72 13.10 3.49
C PHE A 105 -13.16 13.00 2.97
N SER A 106 -13.31 12.81 1.67
CA SER A 106 -14.62 12.51 1.09
C SER A 106 -14.94 11.01 1.15
N ASN A 107 -16.23 10.67 1.26
CA ASN A 107 -16.70 9.28 1.23
C ASN A 107 -16.24 8.57 -0.05
N THR A 108 -16.31 9.29 -1.17
CA THR A 108 -15.90 8.77 -2.48
C THR A 108 -14.40 8.44 -2.50
N GLU A 109 -13.55 9.33 -1.98
CA GLU A 109 -12.10 9.10 -1.91
C GLU A 109 -11.78 7.84 -1.10
N LEU A 110 -12.35 7.71 0.11
CA LEU A 110 -12.16 6.54 0.95
C LEU A 110 -12.53 5.25 0.21
N LEU A 111 -13.72 5.19 -0.38
CA LEU A 111 -14.22 3.99 -1.06
C LEU A 111 -13.37 3.63 -2.28
N LEU A 112 -12.94 4.61 -3.08
CA LEU A 112 -12.08 4.39 -4.24
C LEU A 112 -10.72 3.81 -3.83
N ARG A 113 -10.09 4.34 -2.78
CA ARG A 113 -8.80 3.85 -2.27
C ARG A 113 -8.91 2.44 -1.70
N VAL A 114 -9.95 2.17 -0.89
CA VAL A 114 -10.22 0.83 -0.35
C VAL A 114 -10.41 -0.18 -1.49
N LYS A 115 -11.25 0.12 -2.48
CA LYS A 115 -11.48 -0.75 -3.65
C LYS A 115 -10.19 -0.98 -4.45
N ALA A 116 -9.39 0.06 -4.66
CA ALA A 116 -8.12 -0.05 -5.39
C ALA A 116 -7.12 -0.96 -4.68
N ILE A 117 -6.98 -0.82 -3.36
CA ILE A 117 -6.07 -1.64 -2.56
C ILE A 117 -6.53 -3.09 -2.52
N LEU A 118 -7.80 -3.35 -2.21
CA LEU A 118 -8.35 -4.70 -2.15
C LEU A 118 -8.29 -5.42 -3.51
N ARG A 119 -8.46 -4.70 -4.62
CA ARG A 119 -8.27 -5.25 -5.97
C ARG A 119 -6.84 -5.72 -6.20
N ARG A 120 -5.84 -4.96 -5.73
CA ARG A 120 -4.42 -5.30 -5.85
C ARG A 120 -4.01 -6.45 -4.94
N ALA A 121 -4.57 -6.51 -3.73
CA ALA A 121 -4.30 -7.56 -2.76
C ALA A 121 -4.94 -8.91 -3.13
N ALA A 122 -5.94 -8.92 -4.03
CA ALA A 122 -6.57 -10.15 -4.47
C ALA A 122 -5.54 -11.09 -5.12
N PRO A 123 -5.54 -12.38 -4.76
CA PRO A 123 -4.76 -13.37 -5.49
C PRO A 123 -5.17 -13.31 -6.97
N ARG A 124 -4.20 -13.12 -7.86
CA ARG A 124 -4.49 -13.30 -9.28
C ARG A 124 -4.79 -14.78 -9.47
N THR A 125 -5.99 -15.12 -9.93
CA THR A 125 -6.31 -16.47 -10.38
C THR A 125 -5.42 -16.75 -11.59
N ALA A 126 -4.23 -17.26 -11.32
CA ALA A 126 -3.28 -17.63 -12.35
C ALA A 126 -3.86 -18.86 -13.07
N THR A 127 -4.25 -18.71 -14.33
CA THR A 127 -4.13 -19.81 -15.27
C THR A 127 -2.66 -20.24 -15.22
N PRO A 128 -2.33 -21.53 -15.12
CA PRO A 128 -0.94 -21.99 -15.06
C PRO A 128 -0.27 -21.76 -16.42
N ALA A 129 0.11 -20.53 -16.69
CA ALA A 129 1.07 -20.17 -17.72
C ALA A 129 2.44 -20.17 -17.04
N ALA A 130 3.46 -20.65 -17.74
CA ALA A 130 4.84 -20.69 -17.26
C ALA A 130 5.18 -19.39 -16.52
N ALA A 131 5.71 -19.52 -15.29
CA ALA A 131 6.02 -18.39 -14.42
C ALA A 131 6.78 -17.31 -15.22
N HIS A 132 6.10 -16.21 -15.51
CA HIS A 132 6.69 -15.09 -16.27
C HIS A 132 7.52 -14.25 -15.30
N LEU A 133 8.69 -14.79 -14.92
CA LEU A 133 9.64 -14.04 -14.11
C LEU A 133 10.19 -12.86 -14.92
N ILE A 134 10.12 -11.67 -14.36
CA ILE A 134 10.65 -10.45 -14.97
C ILE A 134 12.01 -10.15 -14.33
N PRO A 135 13.13 -10.30 -15.07
CA PRO A 135 14.44 -9.94 -14.56
C PRO A 135 14.63 -8.41 -14.56
N ILE A 136 15.17 -7.87 -13.46
CA ILE A 136 15.53 -6.48 -13.29
C ILE A 136 16.95 -6.45 -12.72
N SER A 137 17.98 -6.40 -13.59
CA SER A 137 19.38 -6.57 -13.18
C SER A 137 19.58 -7.91 -12.45
N ASP A 138 19.96 -7.89 -11.18
CA ASP A 138 20.13 -9.06 -10.29
C ASP A 138 18.86 -9.45 -9.52
N LEU A 139 17.74 -8.74 -9.75
CA LEU A 139 16.45 -9.07 -9.16
C LEU A 139 15.61 -9.94 -10.08
N LEU A 140 14.82 -10.83 -9.48
CA LEU A 140 13.76 -11.59 -10.14
C LEU A 140 12.42 -11.18 -9.54
N LEU A 141 11.50 -10.68 -10.37
CA LEU A 141 10.15 -10.34 -10.00
C LEU A 141 9.19 -11.41 -10.50
N ASP A 142 8.43 -12.01 -9.60
CA ASP A 142 7.34 -12.95 -9.87
C ASP A 142 6.00 -12.22 -9.73
N PRO A 143 5.33 -11.84 -10.84
CA PRO A 143 4.07 -11.11 -10.79
C PRO A 143 2.91 -11.92 -10.23
N ASP A 144 2.96 -13.26 -10.39
CA ASP A 144 1.88 -14.14 -9.97
C ASP A 144 1.90 -14.37 -8.46
N LYS A 145 3.09 -14.59 -7.90
CA LYS A 145 3.27 -14.74 -6.46
C LYS A 145 3.44 -13.41 -5.72
N ARG A 146 3.64 -12.31 -6.45
CA ARG A 146 3.95 -10.98 -5.91
C ARG A 146 5.24 -10.95 -5.08
N ILE A 147 6.24 -11.66 -5.54
CA ILE A 147 7.54 -11.80 -4.86
C ILE A 147 8.62 -11.11 -5.69
N VAL A 148 9.52 -10.44 -5.01
CA VAL A 148 10.80 -9.97 -5.55
C VAL A 148 11.92 -10.68 -4.81
N SER A 149 12.88 -11.23 -5.52
CA SER A 149 14.00 -11.91 -4.92
C SER A 149 15.34 -11.47 -5.53
N ARG A 150 16.39 -11.59 -4.73
CA ARG A 150 17.80 -11.44 -5.12
C ARG A 150 18.56 -12.63 -4.58
N ASP A 151 19.30 -13.32 -5.43
CA ASP A 151 20.08 -14.52 -5.06
C ASP A 151 19.27 -15.56 -4.27
N GLY A 152 17.98 -15.72 -4.63
CA GLY A 152 17.06 -16.63 -3.96
C GLY A 152 16.48 -16.12 -2.63
N GLN A 153 16.87 -14.95 -2.16
CA GLN A 153 16.32 -14.32 -0.96
C GLN A 153 15.20 -13.36 -1.32
N THR A 154 14.05 -13.50 -0.64
CA THR A 154 12.89 -12.63 -0.85
C THR A 154 13.13 -11.26 -0.22
N ILE A 155 12.80 -10.21 -0.97
CA ILE A 155 12.78 -8.82 -0.50
C ILE A 155 11.33 -8.47 -0.15
N ALA A 156 11.07 -8.15 1.11
CA ALA A 156 9.74 -7.81 1.59
C ALA A 156 9.31 -6.42 1.11
N LEU A 157 8.35 -6.38 0.18
CA LEU A 157 7.74 -5.17 -0.33
C LEU A 157 6.28 -5.09 0.12
N THR A 158 5.76 -3.87 0.33
CA THR A 158 4.31 -3.68 0.49
C THR A 158 3.59 -3.92 -0.84
N HIS A 159 2.26 -4.09 -0.80
CA HIS A 159 1.46 -4.28 -2.01
C HIS A 159 1.61 -3.14 -3.00
N THR A 160 1.72 -1.92 -2.54
CA THR A 160 1.89 -0.74 -3.39
C THR A 160 3.31 -0.65 -3.95
N GLU A 161 4.34 -0.88 -3.15
CA GLU A 161 5.73 -0.93 -3.61
C GLU A 161 5.94 -2.00 -4.70
N PHE A 162 5.40 -3.20 -4.47
CA PHE A 162 5.42 -4.26 -5.47
C PHE A 162 4.72 -3.83 -6.75
N SER A 163 3.53 -3.23 -6.66
CA SER A 163 2.75 -2.80 -7.83
C SER A 163 3.47 -1.73 -8.65
N ILE A 164 4.14 -0.77 -7.99
CA ILE A 164 4.97 0.23 -8.66
C ILE A 164 6.14 -0.44 -9.39
N LEU A 165 6.87 -1.31 -8.71
CA LEU A 165 8.01 -2.02 -9.31
C LEU A 165 7.57 -2.87 -10.51
N ALA A 166 6.47 -3.60 -10.39
CA ALA A 166 5.92 -4.44 -11.45
C ALA A 166 5.47 -3.60 -12.66
N LEU A 167 4.82 -2.44 -12.43
CA LEU A 167 4.43 -1.52 -13.50
C LEU A 167 5.63 -1.05 -14.31
N LEU A 168 6.69 -0.61 -13.63
CA LEU A 168 7.90 -0.10 -14.27
C LEU A 168 8.67 -1.23 -14.98
N ALA A 169 8.74 -2.43 -14.37
CA ALA A 169 9.48 -3.57 -14.90
C ALA A 169 8.82 -4.22 -16.11
N THR A 170 7.48 -4.25 -16.15
CA THR A 170 6.72 -4.81 -17.27
C THR A 170 6.91 -3.99 -18.56
N HIS A 171 7.15 -2.70 -18.42
CA HIS A 171 7.32 -1.79 -19.57
C HIS A 171 8.68 -1.08 -19.48
N LYS A 172 9.74 -1.86 -19.57
CA LYS A 172 11.11 -1.35 -19.52
C LYS A 172 11.33 -0.18 -20.51
N LYS A 173 12.16 0.77 -20.09
CA LYS A 173 12.49 2.01 -20.82
C LYS A 173 11.34 3.00 -21.02
N LYS A 174 10.09 2.62 -20.67
CA LYS A 174 8.98 3.57 -20.66
C LYS A 174 9.05 4.43 -19.42
N ILE A 175 9.05 5.76 -19.62
CA ILE A 175 8.99 6.72 -18.53
C ILE A 175 7.53 6.88 -18.10
N TYR A 176 7.27 6.69 -16.81
CA TYR A 176 5.97 6.92 -16.19
C TYR A 176 6.04 8.19 -15.36
N SER A 177 5.18 9.18 -15.67
CA SER A 177 4.99 10.35 -14.80
C SER A 177 4.38 9.94 -13.47
N LEU A 178 4.41 10.82 -12.46
CA LEU A 178 3.74 10.58 -11.19
C LEU A 178 2.26 10.29 -11.40
N ASP A 179 1.58 11.10 -12.24
CA ASP A 179 0.17 10.90 -12.56
C ASP A 179 -0.09 9.54 -13.23
N ASN A 180 0.77 9.13 -14.18
CA ASN A 180 0.60 7.84 -14.84
C ASN A 180 0.80 6.67 -13.88
N ILE A 181 1.76 6.75 -12.96
CA ILE A 181 1.94 5.74 -11.91
C ILE A 181 0.70 5.73 -11.02
N TYR A 182 0.23 6.92 -10.62
CA TYR A 182 -0.92 7.06 -9.76
C TYR A 182 -2.18 6.46 -10.39
N GLN A 183 -2.52 6.88 -11.61
CA GLN A 183 -3.67 6.34 -12.35
C GLN A 183 -3.58 4.83 -12.58
N SER A 184 -2.39 4.32 -12.91
CA SER A 184 -2.19 2.87 -13.13
C SER A 184 -2.43 2.05 -11.86
N ILE A 185 -2.14 2.62 -10.69
CA ILE A 185 -2.22 1.92 -9.42
C ILE A 185 -3.52 2.20 -8.70
N TRP A 186 -3.98 3.46 -8.59
CA TRP A 186 -5.19 3.83 -7.84
C TRP A 186 -6.42 4.02 -8.72
N GLY A 187 -6.29 4.29 -10.03
CA GLY A 187 -7.37 4.58 -10.96
C GLY A 187 -7.55 6.08 -11.21
N ASP A 188 -8.45 6.42 -12.13
CA ASP A 188 -8.57 7.78 -12.69
C ASP A 188 -9.10 8.84 -11.71
N ASP A 189 -9.74 8.43 -10.62
CA ASP A 189 -10.45 9.35 -9.70
C ASP A 189 -9.64 9.77 -8.48
N ALA A 190 -8.36 9.46 -8.43
CA ALA A 190 -7.57 9.63 -7.23
C ALA A 190 -6.76 10.94 -7.22
N VAL A 191 -6.75 11.63 -6.08
CA VAL A 191 -6.10 12.93 -5.87
C VAL A 191 -4.85 12.77 -4.99
N GLY A 192 -3.65 13.10 -5.49
CA GLY A 192 -2.46 13.34 -4.66
C GLY A 192 -1.13 12.76 -5.12
N ASP A 193 -0.18 13.62 -5.49
CA ASP A 193 1.14 13.27 -6.04
C ASP A 193 2.21 12.85 -5.00
N GLY A 194 2.09 13.30 -3.75
CA GLY A 194 3.13 13.10 -2.72
C GLY A 194 3.36 11.66 -2.30
N THR A 195 2.37 10.81 -2.51
CA THR A 195 2.37 9.39 -2.11
C THR A 195 3.40 8.57 -2.89
N ILE A 196 3.52 8.80 -4.20
CA ILE A 196 4.39 8.00 -5.08
C ILE A 196 5.86 8.20 -4.76
N MET A 197 6.29 9.44 -4.53
CA MET A 197 7.70 9.73 -4.21
C MET A 197 8.14 9.03 -2.92
N ALA A 198 7.26 8.96 -1.92
CA ALA A 198 7.53 8.25 -0.68
C ALA A 198 7.66 6.74 -0.91
N HIS A 199 6.76 6.13 -1.69
CA HIS A 199 6.88 4.72 -2.08
C HIS A 199 8.15 4.44 -2.88
N ILE A 200 8.51 5.27 -3.85
CA ILE A 200 9.76 5.14 -4.62
C ILE A 200 10.99 5.22 -3.70
N LYS A 201 10.99 6.16 -2.75
CA LYS A 201 12.08 6.29 -1.76
C LYS A 201 12.22 5.02 -0.92
N ASN A 202 11.11 4.48 -0.40
CA ASN A 202 11.13 3.26 0.40
C ASN A 202 11.50 2.03 -0.42
N LEU A 203 10.98 1.93 -1.63
CA LEU A 203 11.31 0.86 -2.56
C LEU A 203 12.82 0.85 -2.86
N ARG A 204 13.41 2.01 -3.19
CA ARG A 204 14.86 2.13 -3.35
C ARG A 204 15.62 1.67 -2.12
N LYS A 205 15.21 2.13 -0.93
CA LYS A 205 15.84 1.70 0.34
C LYS A 205 15.81 0.18 0.52
N LYS A 206 14.68 -0.46 0.24
CA LYS A 206 14.52 -1.93 0.36
C LYS A 206 15.30 -2.70 -0.69
N LEU A 207 15.40 -2.16 -1.90
CA LEU A 207 16.21 -2.72 -2.98
C LEU A 207 17.71 -2.43 -2.83
N GLY A 208 18.12 -1.58 -1.91
CA GLY A 208 19.51 -1.10 -1.81
C GLY A 208 19.91 -0.21 -2.98
N ASP A 209 18.96 0.52 -3.57
CA ASP A 209 19.16 1.39 -4.72
C ASP A 209 19.51 2.82 -4.30
N ASP A 210 20.53 3.41 -4.89
CA ASP A 210 20.92 4.80 -4.61
C ASP A 210 20.28 5.76 -5.62
N SER A 211 19.58 6.78 -5.13
CA SER A 211 18.94 7.80 -5.98
C SER A 211 19.92 8.62 -6.82
N ARG A 212 21.19 8.71 -6.42
CA ARG A 212 22.24 9.44 -7.14
C ARG A 212 22.89 8.59 -8.23
N ASN A 213 22.94 7.27 -8.03
CA ASN A 213 23.46 6.31 -8.98
C ASN A 213 22.56 5.06 -9.05
N PRO A 214 21.32 5.21 -9.58
CA PRO A 214 20.31 4.16 -9.49
C PRO A 214 20.64 2.98 -10.41
N ILE A 215 20.58 1.78 -9.83
CA ILE A 215 20.74 0.50 -10.53
C ILE A 215 19.39 0.07 -11.12
N TYR A 216 18.32 0.19 -10.33
CA TYR A 216 16.99 -0.34 -10.68
C TYR A 216 16.04 0.75 -11.14
N ILE A 217 15.66 1.67 -10.25
CA ILE A 217 14.64 2.67 -10.53
C ILE A 217 15.31 3.99 -10.90
N LYS A 218 15.30 4.32 -12.17
CA LYS A 218 15.90 5.53 -12.72
C LYS A 218 14.93 6.71 -12.69
N THR A 219 15.48 7.91 -12.49
CA THR A 219 14.72 9.16 -12.52
C THR A 219 14.95 9.86 -13.85
N ALA A 220 13.89 10.08 -14.60
CA ALA A 220 13.87 11.02 -15.72
C ALA A 220 13.44 12.39 -15.17
N TRP A 221 14.38 13.27 -14.92
CA TRP A 221 14.13 14.56 -14.27
C TRP A 221 13.00 15.35 -14.93
N GLY A 222 12.05 15.81 -14.12
CA GLY A 222 10.86 16.52 -14.57
C GLY A 222 9.84 15.67 -15.35
N ARG A 223 10.09 14.36 -15.55
CA ARG A 223 9.24 13.48 -16.34
C ARG A 223 8.72 12.25 -15.59
N GLY A 224 9.45 11.74 -14.58
CA GLY A 224 9.03 10.59 -13.78
C GLY A 224 10.09 9.51 -13.59
N TYR A 225 9.66 8.25 -13.56
CA TYR A 225 10.50 7.09 -13.24
C TYR A 225 10.42 6.00 -14.31
N TYR A 226 11.48 5.20 -14.44
CA TYR A 226 11.55 4.06 -15.36
C TYR A 226 12.56 3.01 -14.89
N ILE A 227 12.51 1.82 -15.51
CA ILE A 227 13.50 0.74 -15.40
C ILE A 227 14.04 0.47 -16.81
N ASP A 228 15.36 0.17 -16.94
CA ASP A 228 15.99 -0.19 -18.23
C ASP A 228 15.69 -1.61 -18.67
#